data_fe125805d4addbedc1dfc53d9352c79b
#
_entry.id   fe125805d4addbedc1dfc53d9352c79b
#
_cell.length_a   1.000
_cell.length_b   1.000
_cell.length_c   1.000
_cell.angle_alpha   90.00
_cell.angle_beta   90.00
_cell.angle_gamma   90.00
#
_symmetry.space_group_name_H-M   'P 1'
#
loop_
_entity.id
_entity.type
_entity.pdbx_description
1 polymer ?
#
loop_
_entity_poly.entity_id
_entity_poly.type
_entity_poly.pdbx_seq_one_letter_code
_entity_poly.pdbx_strand_id
1 'polypeptide(L)'
;MKKFSCIAIDDEPLALLVITQFCERFGNLDLSTFSEPRIGLEEIKRHKPDLVFLDIEMNSINGLDIAHALPRECCFIFTTAHAQYALNGFDLDAVDFLHKPFAYERFKKAVEKAIRRIETEKVPENIVIKQEYANVTIPINDILYIEAMENYTKIFRENGGYILSRTNMKTIQEILPEENFLRI
;
A
#
# COMPACT_ATOMS: atom_id res chain seq x y z
N MET A 1 3.27 9.52 -14.46
CA MET A 1 2.75 8.29 -13.83
C MET A 1 3.27 8.24 -12.41
N LYS A 2 2.43 7.89 -11.44
CA LYS A 2 2.83 7.71 -10.03
C LYS A 2 3.82 6.55 -9.93
N LYS A 3 4.95 6.77 -9.28
CA LYS A 3 5.91 5.71 -8.98
C LYS A 3 5.62 5.15 -7.60
N PHE A 4 5.75 3.84 -7.46
CA PHE A 4 5.65 3.14 -6.17
C PHE A 4 7.05 2.93 -5.61
N SER A 5 7.26 3.33 -4.35
CA SER A 5 8.52 3.11 -3.65
C SER A 5 8.66 1.64 -3.26
N CYS A 6 9.77 1.01 -3.63
CA CYS A 6 10.00 -0.40 -3.42
C CYS A 6 11.34 -0.68 -2.74
N ILE A 7 11.37 -1.70 -1.90
CA ILE A 7 12.61 -2.25 -1.34
C ILE A 7 12.68 -3.75 -1.64
N ALA A 8 13.83 -4.24 -2.06
CA ALA A 8 14.11 -5.67 -2.15
C ALA A 8 15.22 -6.06 -1.18
N ILE A 9 15.00 -7.13 -0.42
CA ILE A 9 15.97 -7.71 0.51
C ILE A 9 16.19 -9.17 0.15
N ASP A 10 17.45 -9.51 -0.16
CA ASP A 10 17.86 -10.84 -0.57
C ASP A 10 19.38 -10.93 -0.44
N ASP A 11 19.92 -11.90 0.29
CA ASP A 11 21.38 -12.02 0.46
C ASP A 11 22.09 -12.57 -0.78
N GLU A 12 21.35 -12.97 -1.80
CA GLU A 12 21.81 -13.40 -3.11
C GLU A 12 21.86 -12.22 -4.11
N PRO A 13 23.06 -11.68 -4.48
CA PRO A 13 23.13 -10.53 -5.40
C PRO A 13 22.51 -10.77 -6.79
N LEU A 14 22.53 -12.02 -7.25
CA LEU A 14 21.90 -12.38 -8.54
C LEU A 14 20.38 -12.29 -8.49
N ALA A 15 19.76 -12.65 -7.36
CA ALA A 15 18.32 -12.51 -7.18
C ALA A 15 17.92 -11.01 -7.16
N LEU A 16 18.68 -10.17 -6.47
CA LEU A 16 18.48 -8.71 -6.48
C LEU A 16 18.60 -8.12 -7.90
N LEU A 17 19.57 -8.62 -8.70
CA LEU A 17 19.74 -8.17 -10.08
C LEU A 17 18.51 -8.52 -10.94
N VAL A 18 17.96 -9.73 -10.80
CA VAL A 18 16.74 -10.16 -11.51
C VAL A 18 15.55 -9.26 -11.14
N ILE A 19 15.35 -8.99 -9.84
CA ILE A 19 14.27 -8.12 -9.37
C ILE A 19 14.46 -6.72 -9.95
N THR A 20 15.69 -6.18 -9.94
CA THR A 20 16.00 -4.86 -10.50
C THR A 20 15.62 -4.77 -11.99
N GLN A 21 16.06 -5.73 -12.81
CA GLN A 21 15.73 -5.77 -14.22
C GLN A 21 14.21 -5.86 -14.47
N PHE A 22 13.50 -6.61 -13.64
CA PHE A 22 12.05 -6.74 -13.76
C PHE A 22 11.32 -5.46 -13.32
N CYS A 23 11.78 -4.77 -12.28
CA CYS A 23 11.25 -3.48 -11.88
C CYS A 23 11.47 -2.40 -12.96
N GLU A 24 12.66 -2.34 -13.55
CA GLU A 24 12.96 -1.44 -14.67
C GLU A 24 12.07 -1.71 -15.88
N ARG A 25 11.87 -2.98 -16.23
CA ARG A 25 10.99 -3.38 -17.32
C ARG A 25 9.52 -3.04 -17.03
N PHE A 26 9.08 -3.11 -15.78
CA PHE A 26 7.72 -2.77 -15.36
C PHE A 26 7.48 -1.24 -15.43
N GLY A 27 8.47 -0.43 -15.08
CA GLY A 27 8.55 1.01 -15.35
C GLY A 27 8.00 1.94 -14.26
N ASN A 28 7.12 1.47 -13.37
CA ASN A 28 6.49 2.32 -12.33
C ASN A 28 7.01 2.07 -10.92
N LEU A 29 8.09 1.31 -10.78
CA LEU A 29 8.67 0.95 -9.49
C LEU A 29 9.98 1.71 -9.28
N ASP A 30 10.12 2.34 -8.12
CA ASP A 30 11.35 2.99 -7.67
C ASP A 30 12.00 2.09 -6.62
N LEU A 31 12.98 1.28 -7.05
CA LEU A 31 13.53 0.18 -6.28
C LEU A 31 14.85 0.53 -5.62
N SER A 32 14.95 0.25 -4.33
CA SER A 32 16.22 0.14 -3.59
C SER A 32 16.47 -1.31 -3.19
N THR A 33 17.71 -1.79 -3.31
CA THR A 33 18.08 -3.19 -3.03
C THR A 33 19.06 -3.29 -1.86
N PHE A 34 18.90 -4.32 -1.02
CA PHE A 34 19.74 -4.57 0.14
C PHE A 34 20.11 -6.04 0.23
N SER A 35 21.42 -6.34 0.21
CA SER A 35 21.94 -7.69 0.43
C SER A 35 22.16 -8.01 1.91
N GLU A 36 22.14 -6.99 2.78
CA GLU A 36 22.21 -7.16 4.23
C GLU A 36 20.80 -6.96 4.84
N PRO A 37 20.16 -8.01 5.35
CA PRO A 37 18.76 -7.97 5.81
C PRO A 37 18.49 -6.95 6.91
N ARG A 38 19.45 -6.74 7.82
CA ARG A 38 19.29 -5.76 8.91
C ARG A 38 19.23 -4.33 8.39
N ILE A 39 20.10 -3.99 7.44
CA ILE A 39 20.09 -2.68 6.80
C ILE A 39 18.79 -2.46 6.04
N GLY A 40 18.35 -3.49 5.28
CA GLY A 40 17.08 -3.44 4.58
C GLY A 40 15.89 -3.20 5.50
N LEU A 41 15.83 -3.87 6.66
CA LEU A 41 14.77 -3.68 7.65
C LEU A 41 14.79 -2.26 8.26
N GLU A 42 15.97 -1.70 8.53
CA GLU A 42 16.10 -0.31 9.02
C GLU A 42 15.59 0.70 7.98
N GLU A 43 15.93 0.49 6.70
CA GLU A 43 15.47 1.34 5.62
C GLU A 43 13.95 1.23 5.37
N ILE A 44 13.37 0.04 5.52
CA ILE A 44 11.90 -0.12 5.49
C ILE A 44 11.24 0.71 6.59
N LYS A 45 11.75 0.65 7.82
CA LYS A 45 11.22 1.43 8.96
C LYS A 45 11.35 2.93 8.75
N ARG A 46 12.43 3.38 8.09
CA ARG A 46 12.72 4.79 7.82
C ARG A 46 11.85 5.35 6.70
N HIS A 47 11.76 4.63 5.58
CA HIS A 47 11.17 5.13 4.34
C HIS A 47 9.73 4.68 4.12
N LYS A 48 9.26 3.64 4.84
CA LYS A 48 7.90 3.06 4.72
C LYS A 48 7.52 2.85 3.25
N PRO A 49 8.23 1.97 2.52
CA PRO A 49 7.97 1.75 1.10
C PRO A 49 6.56 1.22 0.86
N ASP A 50 6.03 1.44 -0.34
CA ASP A 50 4.74 0.91 -0.76
C ASP A 50 4.78 -0.62 -0.90
N LEU A 51 5.92 -1.17 -1.37
CA LEU A 51 6.07 -2.60 -1.66
C LEU A 51 7.46 -3.10 -1.25
N VAL A 52 7.51 -4.27 -0.62
CA VAL A 52 8.75 -4.98 -0.28
C VAL A 52 8.80 -6.33 -0.99
N PHE A 53 9.92 -6.61 -1.68
CA PHE A 53 10.29 -7.97 -2.11
C PHE A 53 11.23 -8.54 -1.05
N LEU A 54 10.88 -9.70 -0.51
CA LEU A 54 11.56 -10.24 0.65
C LEU A 54 11.91 -11.71 0.45
N ASP A 55 13.18 -12.02 0.43
CA ASP A 55 13.58 -13.42 0.48
C ASP A 55 13.30 -14.01 1.88
N ILE A 56 12.94 -15.27 1.91
CA ILE A 56 12.61 -15.97 3.16
C ILE A 56 13.87 -16.49 3.83
N GLU A 57 14.74 -17.16 3.08
CA GLU A 57 15.94 -17.80 3.62
C GLU A 57 17.18 -16.94 3.38
N MET A 58 17.57 -16.20 4.40
CA MET A 58 18.78 -15.37 4.40
C MET A 58 19.67 -15.72 5.57
N ASN A 59 20.99 -15.54 5.42
CA ASN A 59 21.97 -16.01 6.38
C ASN A 59 21.88 -15.36 7.78
N SER A 60 21.43 -14.11 7.88
CA SER A 60 21.50 -13.33 9.13
C SER A 60 20.16 -13.18 9.84
N ILE A 61 19.03 -13.10 9.11
CA ILE A 61 17.67 -13.00 9.63
C ILE A 61 16.74 -13.71 8.66
N ASN A 62 15.77 -14.45 9.18
CA ASN A 62 14.72 -15.05 8.37
C ASN A 62 13.75 -13.98 7.85
N GLY A 63 13.37 -14.05 6.57
CA GLY A 63 12.42 -13.12 5.98
C GLY A 63 11.03 -13.15 6.62
N LEU A 64 10.61 -14.25 7.22
CA LEU A 64 9.37 -14.33 7.99
C LEU A 64 9.43 -13.43 9.23
N ASP A 65 10.58 -13.36 9.92
CA ASP A 65 10.77 -12.47 11.07
C ASP A 65 10.72 -10.99 10.65
N ILE A 66 11.30 -10.68 9.48
CA ILE A 66 11.20 -9.33 8.90
C ILE A 66 9.75 -9.01 8.57
N ALA A 67 9.01 -9.93 7.94
CA ALA A 67 7.60 -9.73 7.57
C ALA A 67 6.73 -9.41 8.79
N HIS A 68 6.95 -10.09 9.92
CA HIS A 68 6.26 -9.76 11.18
C HIS A 68 6.58 -8.36 11.73
N ALA A 69 7.75 -7.82 11.39
CA ALA A 69 8.21 -6.50 11.84
C ALA A 69 7.84 -5.36 10.87
N LEU A 70 7.22 -5.68 9.72
CA LEU A 70 6.80 -4.68 8.73
C LEU A 70 5.66 -3.80 9.27
N PRO A 71 5.61 -2.51 8.88
CA PRO A 71 4.42 -1.69 9.09
C PRO A 71 3.19 -2.31 8.41
N ARG A 72 2.03 -2.20 9.03
CA ARG A 72 0.77 -2.79 8.49
C ARG A 72 0.40 -2.26 7.10
N GLU A 73 0.78 -1.02 6.82
CA GLU A 73 0.52 -0.34 5.55
C GLU A 73 1.46 -0.77 4.43
N CYS A 74 2.50 -1.57 4.75
CA CYS A 74 3.50 -2.00 3.79
C CYS A 74 3.08 -3.31 3.15
N CYS A 75 2.80 -3.30 1.86
CA CYS A 75 2.58 -4.53 1.10
C CYS A 75 3.91 -5.27 0.87
N PHE A 76 3.89 -6.60 0.90
CA PHE A 76 5.09 -7.37 0.60
C PHE A 76 4.80 -8.63 -0.21
N ILE A 77 5.80 -9.02 -1.00
CA ILE A 77 5.83 -10.23 -1.82
C ILE A 77 7.04 -11.03 -1.39
N PHE A 78 6.84 -12.28 -1.01
CA PHE A 78 7.96 -13.18 -0.75
C PHE A 78 8.60 -13.67 -2.04
N THR A 79 9.93 -13.78 -2.03
CA THR A 79 10.71 -14.50 -3.03
C THR A 79 11.42 -15.66 -2.34
N THR A 80 11.35 -16.88 -2.86
CA THR A 80 11.97 -18.04 -2.17
C THR A 80 12.29 -19.17 -3.15
N ALA A 81 13.35 -19.90 -2.87
CA ALA A 81 13.67 -21.18 -3.54
C ALA A 81 12.83 -22.35 -3.02
N HIS A 82 12.13 -22.18 -1.90
CA HIS A 82 11.44 -23.26 -1.19
C HIS A 82 9.91 -23.11 -1.24
N ALA A 83 9.25 -23.95 -2.04
CA ALA A 83 7.79 -23.91 -2.24
C ALA A 83 6.97 -24.18 -0.96
N GLN A 84 7.55 -24.85 0.04
CA GLN A 84 6.88 -25.17 1.31
C GLN A 84 6.47 -23.93 2.12
N TYR A 85 7.17 -22.81 1.97
CA TYR A 85 6.83 -21.58 2.68
C TYR A 85 5.58 -20.89 2.13
N ALA A 86 5.15 -21.22 0.93
CA ALA A 86 3.91 -20.70 0.39
C ALA A 86 2.67 -21.11 1.23
N LEU A 87 2.74 -22.24 1.94
CA LEU A 87 1.68 -22.71 2.84
C LEU A 87 1.67 -21.97 4.18
N ASN A 88 2.84 -21.57 4.69
CA ASN A 88 2.97 -20.88 5.98
C ASN A 88 2.74 -19.37 5.87
N GLY A 89 2.79 -18.82 4.67
CA GLY A 89 2.65 -17.38 4.45
C GLY A 89 1.21 -16.86 4.44
N PHE A 90 0.21 -17.72 4.51
CA PHE A 90 -1.19 -17.30 4.65
C PHE A 90 -1.47 -16.57 5.97
N ASP A 91 -0.69 -16.86 7.02
CA ASP A 91 -0.84 -16.19 8.33
C ASP A 91 -0.20 -14.79 8.38
N LEU A 92 0.62 -14.41 7.37
CA LEU A 92 1.40 -13.17 7.35
C LEU A 92 0.84 -12.07 6.46
N ASP A 93 -0.31 -12.29 5.81
CA ASP A 93 -0.95 -11.34 4.90
C ASP A 93 -0.06 -10.88 3.72
N ALA A 94 0.86 -11.74 3.28
CA ALA A 94 1.66 -11.50 2.08
C ALA A 94 0.75 -11.35 0.84
N VAL A 95 1.07 -10.37 0.00
CA VAL A 95 0.31 -10.16 -1.24
C VAL A 95 0.46 -11.35 -2.18
N ASP A 96 1.68 -11.87 -2.29
CA ASP A 96 1.98 -13.00 -3.17
C ASP A 96 3.31 -13.69 -2.81
N PHE A 97 3.59 -14.81 -3.48
CA PHE A 97 4.81 -15.61 -3.38
C PHE A 97 5.41 -15.83 -4.77
N LEU A 98 6.70 -15.55 -4.93
CA LEU A 98 7.47 -15.82 -6.12
C LEU A 98 8.48 -16.93 -5.85
N HIS A 99 8.21 -18.13 -6.40
CA HIS A 99 9.14 -19.25 -6.32
C HIS A 99 10.29 -19.07 -7.31
N LYS A 100 11.51 -18.99 -6.82
CA LYS A 100 12.75 -18.88 -7.63
C LYS A 100 13.04 -20.22 -8.34
N PRO A 101 13.41 -20.20 -9.64
CA PRO A 101 13.41 -19.05 -10.55
C PRO A 101 12.00 -18.72 -11.08
N PHE A 102 11.68 -17.44 -11.17
CA PHE A 102 10.41 -16.98 -11.69
C PHE A 102 10.56 -16.14 -12.97
N ALA A 103 9.60 -16.29 -13.88
CA ALA A 103 9.56 -15.52 -15.11
C ALA A 103 8.98 -14.11 -14.87
N TYR A 104 9.30 -13.16 -15.76
CA TYR A 104 8.78 -11.80 -15.70
C TYR A 104 7.25 -11.74 -15.64
N GLU A 105 6.54 -12.57 -16.39
CA GLU A 105 5.07 -12.58 -16.38
C GLU A 105 4.48 -12.96 -15.00
N ARG A 106 5.18 -13.82 -14.24
CA ARG A 106 4.79 -14.17 -12.87
C ARG A 106 5.05 -13.01 -11.90
N PHE A 107 6.22 -12.38 -12.03
CA PHE A 107 6.58 -11.15 -11.29
C PHE A 107 5.56 -10.05 -11.56
N LYS A 108 5.25 -9.76 -12.82
CA LYS A 108 4.29 -8.75 -13.24
C LYS A 108 2.93 -8.94 -12.56
N LYS A 109 2.39 -10.18 -12.57
CA LYS A 109 1.11 -10.50 -11.91
C LYS A 109 1.13 -10.23 -10.41
N ALA A 110 2.23 -10.57 -9.73
CA ALA A 110 2.37 -10.33 -8.29
C ALA A 110 2.42 -8.82 -7.98
N VAL A 111 3.16 -8.04 -8.77
CA VAL A 111 3.25 -6.59 -8.64
C VAL A 111 1.90 -5.92 -8.93
N GLU A 112 1.20 -6.32 -9.99
CA GLU A 112 -0.14 -5.79 -10.31
C GLU A 112 -1.14 -6.06 -9.18
N LYS A 113 -1.04 -7.22 -8.51
CA LYS A 113 -1.83 -7.56 -7.33
C LYS A 113 -1.49 -6.65 -6.14
N ALA A 114 -0.19 -6.40 -5.92
CA ALA A 114 0.28 -5.49 -4.87
C ALA A 114 -0.19 -4.05 -5.12
N ILE A 115 -0.04 -3.54 -6.33
CA ILE A 115 -0.48 -2.19 -6.69
C ILE A 115 -1.98 -2.02 -6.44
N ARG A 116 -2.81 -2.96 -6.89
CA ARG A 116 -4.26 -2.93 -6.62
C ARG A 116 -4.56 -2.87 -5.12
N ARG A 117 -3.86 -3.66 -4.31
CA ARG A 117 -4.04 -3.65 -2.86
C ARG A 117 -3.62 -2.30 -2.25
N ILE A 118 -2.45 -1.77 -2.63
CA ILE A 118 -1.93 -0.47 -2.17
C ILE A 118 -2.91 0.66 -2.52
N GLU A 119 -3.46 0.65 -3.72
CA GLU A 119 -4.43 1.65 -4.17
C GLU A 119 -5.75 1.54 -3.40
N THR A 120 -6.25 0.32 -3.18
CA THR A 120 -7.49 0.08 -2.42
C THR A 120 -7.34 0.44 -0.94
N GLU A 121 -6.21 0.11 -0.30
CA GLU A 121 -5.96 0.42 1.11
C GLU A 121 -5.69 1.91 1.36
N LYS A 122 -5.26 2.66 0.35
CA LYS A 122 -5.08 4.13 0.42
C LYS A 122 -6.39 4.91 0.29
N VAL A 123 -7.47 4.29 -0.15
CA VAL A 123 -8.81 4.91 -0.15
C VAL A 123 -9.39 4.77 1.26
N PRO A 124 -9.50 5.84 2.03
CA PRO A 124 -10.13 5.76 3.35
C PRO A 124 -11.59 5.30 3.18
N GLU A 125 -12.01 4.29 3.93
CA GLU A 125 -13.41 3.85 3.93
C GLU A 125 -14.35 4.91 4.53
N ASN A 126 -13.80 5.76 5.41
CA ASN A 126 -14.54 6.76 6.16
C ASN A 126 -13.79 8.09 6.21
N ILE A 127 -14.54 9.18 6.20
CA ILE A 127 -14.01 10.50 6.56
C ILE A 127 -14.50 10.90 7.96
N VAL A 128 -13.67 11.65 8.68
CA VAL A 128 -14.04 12.25 9.98
C VAL A 128 -14.17 13.75 9.79
N ILE A 129 -15.35 14.28 10.04
CA ILE A 129 -15.65 15.71 9.97
C ILE A 129 -16.14 16.25 11.30
N LYS A 130 -15.99 17.57 11.50
CA LYS A 130 -16.53 18.25 12.66
C LYS A 130 -17.96 18.72 12.38
N GLN A 131 -18.90 18.20 13.17
CA GLN A 131 -20.28 18.68 13.24
C GLN A 131 -20.48 19.35 14.61
N GLU A 132 -20.63 20.68 14.65
CA GLU A 132 -20.72 21.46 15.88
C GLU A 132 -19.54 21.20 16.84
N TYR A 133 -19.75 20.44 17.91
CA TYR A 133 -18.75 20.10 18.95
C TYR A 133 -18.31 18.64 18.92
N ALA A 134 -18.80 17.84 17.98
CA ALA A 134 -18.49 16.42 17.86
C ALA A 134 -17.79 16.06 16.54
N ASN A 135 -16.97 15.02 16.57
CA ASN A 135 -16.47 14.40 15.37
C ASN A 135 -17.49 13.37 14.88
N VAL A 136 -17.86 13.46 13.60
CA VAL A 136 -18.76 12.50 12.96
C VAL A 136 -17.97 11.74 11.89
N THR A 137 -18.03 10.42 11.98
CA THR A 137 -17.45 9.52 10.97
C THR A 137 -18.50 9.23 9.91
N ILE A 138 -18.15 9.45 8.65
CA ILE A 138 -19.04 9.24 7.50
C ILE A 138 -18.37 8.24 6.56
N PRO A 139 -19.03 7.11 6.24
CA PRO A 139 -18.56 6.22 5.18
C PRO A 139 -18.52 6.96 3.84
N ILE A 140 -17.42 6.85 3.11
CA ILE A 140 -17.26 7.54 1.83
C ILE A 140 -18.34 7.12 0.82
N ASN A 141 -18.70 5.85 0.84
CA ASN A 141 -19.75 5.29 -0.01
C ASN A 141 -21.17 5.80 0.33
N ASP A 142 -21.36 6.44 1.50
CA ASP A 142 -22.63 7.05 1.91
C ASP A 142 -22.74 8.53 1.43
N ILE A 143 -21.68 9.08 0.86
CA ILE A 143 -21.63 10.47 0.38
C ILE A 143 -22.10 10.52 -1.07
N LEU A 144 -23.23 11.18 -1.32
CA LEU A 144 -23.75 11.42 -2.67
C LEU A 144 -23.04 12.61 -3.33
N TYR A 145 -23.05 13.75 -2.66
CA TYR A 145 -22.39 14.97 -3.11
C TYR A 145 -22.18 15.94 -1.94
N ILE A 146 -21.36 16.95 -2.16
CA ILE A 146 -20.97 17.93 -1.15
C ILE A 146 -21.13 19.33 -1.73
N GLU A 147 -21.83 20.20 -1.00
CA GLU A 147 -22.02 21.61 -1.36
C GLU A 147 -21.24 22.53 -0.43
N ALA A 148 -20.54 23.51 -0.98
CA ALA A 148 -19.93 24.58 -0.21
C ALA A 148 -20.99 25.65 0.07
N MET A 149 -21.09 26.06 1.33
CA MET A 149 -21.84 27.24 1.78
C MET A 149 -20.85 28.22 2.43
N GLU A 150 -21.23 29.49 2.58
CA GLU A 150 -20.31 30.55 3.04
C GLU A 150 -19.41 30.15 4.23
N ASN A 151 -20.00 29.62 5.31
CA ASN A 151 -19.28 29.24 6.55
C ASN A 151 -19.40 27.75 6.88
N TYR A 152 -20.03 26.96 6.01
CA TYR A 152 -20.33 25.55 6.24
C TYR A 152 -20.15 24.75 4.95
N THR A 153 -19.99 23.46 5.12
CA THR A 153 -20.07 22.49 4.04
C THR A 153 -21.20 21.51 4.33
N LYS A 154 -22.05 21.28 3.34
CA LYS A 154 -23.20 20.41 3.43
C LYS A 154 -22.92 19.11 2.71
N ILE A 155 -22.95 18.01 3.45
CA ILE A 155 -22.63 16.66 2.95
C ILE A 155 -23.92 15.86 2.86
N PHE A 156 -24.35 15.57 1.64
CA PHE A 156 -25.56 14.79 1.37
C PHE A 156 -25.26 13.32 1.35
N ARG A 157 -26.13 12.51 1.97
CA ARG A 157 -25.94 11.09 2.21
C ARG A 157 -26.95 10.24 1.46
N GLU A 158 -26.54 9.01 1.08
CA GLU A 158 -27.37 8.07 0.33
C GLU A 158 -28.61 7.62 1.12
N ASN A 159 -28.50 7.48 2.44
CA ASN A 159 -29.60 7.07 3.33
C ASN A 159 -30.62 8.20 3.61
N GLY A 160 -30.50 9.32 2.93
CA GLY A 160 -31.35 10.51 3.09
C GLY A 160 -30.86 11.44 4.21
N GLY A 161 -31.01 12.72 3.98
CA GLY A 161 -30.55 13.77 4.88
C GLY A 161 -29.17 14.31 4.53
N TYR A 162 -28.69 15.24 5.35
CA TYR A 162 -27.38 15.86 5.18
C TYR A 162 -26.74 16.14 6.53
N ILE A 163 -25.41 16.26 6.52
CA ILE A 163 -24.61 16.72 7.64
C ILE A 163 -24.09 18.13 7.34
N LEU A 164 -24.22 19.03 8.30
CA LEU A 164 -23.68 20.37 8.21
C LEU A 164 -22.35 20.44 8.99
N SER A 165 -21.25 20.73 8.30
CA SER A 165 -19.92 20.81 8.89
C SER A 165 -19.35 22.21 8.78
N ARG A 166 -18.61 22.65 9.80
CA ARG A 166 -17.80 23.88 9.78
C ARG A 166 -16.44 23.67 9.07
N THR A 167 -16.14 22.47 8.63
CA THR A 167 -14.94 22.19 7.86
C THR A 167 -15.11 22.80 6.47
N ASN A 168 -14.15 23.59 6.02
CA ASN A 168 -14.23 24.22 4.70
C ASN A 168 -14.04 23.18 3.57
N MET A 169 -14.52 23.51 2.36
CA MET A 169 -14.48 22.64 1.21
C MET A 169 -13.05 22.20 0.83
N LYS A 170 -12.05 23.08 1.00
CA LYS A 170 -10.65 22.76 0.69
C LYS A 170 -10.15 21.64 1.60
N THR A 171 -10.38 21.72 2.89
CA THR A 171 -10.00 20.67 3.85
C THR A 171 -10.75 19.36 3.59
N ILE A 172 -12.03 19.44 3.20
CA ILE A 172 -12.79 18.22 2.84
C ILE A 172 -12.21 17.59 1.56
N GLN A 173 -11.83 18.38 0.57
CA GLN A 173 -11.18 17.87 -0.64
C GLN A 173 -9.84 17.17 -0.34
N GLU A 174 -9.07 17.66 0.64
CA GLU A 174 -7.78 17.04 1.02
C GLU A 174 -7.94 15.67 1.69
N ILE A 175 -9.12 15.38 2.29
CA ILE A 175 -9.41 14.10 2.95
C ILE A 175 -10.25 13.13 2.10
N LEU A 176 -10.82 13.62 0.99
CA LEU A 176 -11.58 12.78 0.07
C LEU A 176 -10.65 12.14 -0.97
N PRO A 177 -10.88 10.87 -1.34
CA PRO A 177 -10.14 10.24 -2.43
C PRO A 177 -10.47 10.93 -3.76
N GLU A 178 -9.45 11.41 -4.46
CA GLU A 178 -9.62 12.08 -5.77
C GLU A 178 -10.30 11.19 -6.82
N GLU A 179 -10.17 9.88 -6.67
CA GLU A 179 -10.75 8.88 -7.60
C GLU A 179 -12.27 8.78 -7.49
N ASN A 180 -12.84 9.11 -6.34
CA ASN A 180 -14.28 8.94 -6.04
C ASN A 180 -15.08 10.24 -6.19
N PHE A 181 -14.42 11.40 -6.23
CA PHE A 181 -15.08 12.69 -6.22
C PHE A 181 -14.55 13.63 -7.31
N LEU A 182 -15.46 14.12 -8.15
CA LEU A 182 -15.16 15.13 -9.15
C LEU A 182 -15.68 16.49 -8.67
N ARG A 183 -14.85 17.52 -8.78
CA ARG A 183 -15.28 18.89 -8.54
C ARG A 183 -15.93 19.45 -9.80
N ILE A 184 -17.16 19.91 -9.68
CA ILE A 184 -17.92 20.60 -10.69
C ILE A 184 -18.07 22.10 -10.36
#